data_74eea22bf08fd7ba7751898e25caff0a
#
_entry.id   74eea22bf08fd7ba7751898e25caff0a
#
_cell.length_a   1.000
_cell.length_b   1.000
_cell.length_c   1.000
_cell.angle_alpha   90.00
_cell.angle_beta   90.00
_cell.angle_gamma   90.00
#
_symmetry.space_group_name_H-M   'P 1'
#
loop_
_entity.id
_entity.type
_entity.pdbx_description
1 polymer ?
#
loop_
_entity_poly.entity_id
_entity_poly.type
_entity_poly.pdbx_seq_one_letter_code
_entity_poly.pdbx_strand_id
1 'polypeptide(L)'
;NNNVNYVTITSSTPNAIIYYTINGDTPTPAYTRSEKYSSTFTLSGSCTVKAVAVCDTYWDSNVASKSVTATTDTSDTTDTTTQHKAAPFVKLLYQYVLDRSATQSEVDYWVGRLENGSTGAEVAYGFIFSQEFQNKNYNDADYVEHLYLSLMGRASDTDGKAGWVKTLENGASRLYVFRQFINSEEFQQLCNTYEIQKGDV
;
A
#
# COMPACT_ATOMS: atom_id res chain seq x y z
N ASN A 1 -17.61 -21.10 0.47
CA ASN A 1 -16.25 -21.44 0.87
C ASN A 1 -15.28 -20.65 -0.01
N ASN A 2 -14.71 -19.57 0.54
CA ASN A 2 -13.64 -18.86 -0.14
C ASN A 2 -12.44 -19.80 -0.23
N ASN A 3 -12.10 -20.25 -1.44
CA ASN A 3 -10.85 -20.96 -1.68
C ASN A 3 -9.68 -19.97 -1.55
N VAL A 4 -9.17 -19.87 -0.35
CA VAL A 4 -7.97 -19.10 -0.05
C VAL A 4 -6.76 -20.00 -0.30
N ASN A 5 -5.87 -19.60 -1.20
CA ASN A 5 -4.62 -20.31 -1.44
C ASN A 5 -3.60 -19.92 -0.37
N TYR A 6 -3.19 -20.88 0.45
CA TYR A 6 -2.10 -20.70 1.41
C TYR A 6 -0.76 -20.97 0.73
N VAL A 7 0.17 -20.03 0.84
CA VAL A 7 1.52 -20.16 0.28
C VAL A 7 2.52 -20.32 1.41
N THR A 8 3.20 -21.45 1.40
CA THR A 8 4.34 -21.73 2.27
C THR A 8 5.59 -21.88 1.39
N ILE A 9 6.65 -21.16 1.74
CA ILE A 9 7.91 -21.20 1.03
C ILE A 9 8.97 -21.76 1.98
N THR A 10 9.73 -22.74 1.53
CA THR A 10 10.76 -23.40 2.33
C THR A 10 12.09 -23.43 1.58
N SER A 11 13.20 -23.46 2.34
CA SER A 11 14.54 -23.68 1.81
C SER A 11 15.17 -24.87 2.56
N SER A 12 15.93 -25.69 1.86
CA SER A 12 16.77 -26.74 2.45
C SER A 12 18.09 -26.18 3.01
N THR A 13 18.45 -24.94 2.66
CA THR A 13 19.66 -24.30 3.17
C THR A 13 19.40 -23.73 4.56
N PRO A 14 20.13 -24.17 5.59
CA PRO A 14 19.98 -23.62 6.95
C PRO A 14 20.25 -22.11 6.97
N ASN A 15 19.44 -21.37 7.74
CA ASN A 15 19.55 -19.91 7.92
C ASN A 15 19.46 -19.06 6.64
N ALA A 16 18.98 -19.63 5.53
CA ALA A 16 18.74 -18.86 4.33
C ALA A 16 17.58 -17.87 4.53
N ILE A 17 17.77 -16.67 4.05
CA ILE A 17 16.72 -15.65 3.97
C ILE A 17 15.99 -15.86 2.64
N ILE A 18 14.69 -16.03 2.67
CA ILE A 18 13.90 -16.18 1.46
C ILE A 18 13.31 -14.83 1.09
N TYR A 19 13.52 -14.41 -0.18
CA TYR A 19 12.85 -13.29 -0.79
C TYR A 19 11.87 -13.79 -1.83
N TYR A 20 10.71 -13.15 -1.94
CA TYR A 20 9.69 -13.57 -2.91
C TYR A 20 8.98 -12.36 -3.56
N THR A 21 8.32 -12.62 -4.68
CA THR A 21 7.41 -11.70 -5.38
C THR A 21 6.13 -12.45 -5.72
N ILE A 22 5.02 -11.72 -5.87
CA ILE A 22 3.73 -12.30 -6.29
C ILE A 22 3.27 -11.83 -7.66
N ASN A 23 4.04 -10.97 -8.31
CA ASN A 23 3.74 -10.38 -9.61
C ASN A 23 4.49 -11.06 -10.78
N GLY A 24 5.25 -12.12 -10.50
CA GLY A 24 6.04 -12.84 -11.48
C GLY A 24 7.42 -12.24 -11.79
N ASP A 25 7.79 -11.12 -11.15
CA ASP A 25 9.15 -10.56 -11.26
C ASP A 25 10.16 -11.46 -10.54
N THR A 26 11.43 -11.34 -10.92
CA THR A 26 12.51 -12.09 -10.27
C THR A 26 12.85 -11.42 -8.91
N PRO A 27 12.68 -12.13 -7.78
CA PRO A 27 13.03 -11.58 -6.47
C PRO A 27 14.54 -11.54 -6.28
N THR A 28 15.02 -10.46 -5.66
CA THR A 28 16.40 -10.33 -5.17
C THR A 28 16.40 -9.48 -3.89
N PRO A 29 17.44 -9.56 -3.02
CA PRO A 29 17.53 -8.71 -1.84
C PRO A 29 17.50 -7.21 -2.14
N ALA A 30 18.03 -6.82 -3.31
CA ALA A 30 18.10 -5.42 -3.75
C ALA A 30 16.85 -4.94 -4.51
N TYR A 31 15.94 -5.84 -4.85
CA TYR A 31 14.75 -5.49 -5.61
C TYR A 31 13.66 -4.96 -4.67
N THR A 32 13.25 -3.72 -4.85
CA THR A 32 12.31 -3.00 -3.98
C THR A 32 10.91 -3.63 -3.87
N ARG A 33 10.57 -4.53 -4.79
CA ARG A 33 9.30 -5.28 -4.78
C ARG A 33 9.45 -6.72 -4.29
N SER A 34 10.65 -7.11 -3.84
CA SER A 34 10.86 -8.40 -3.18
C SER A 34 10.49 -8.28 -1.71
N GLU A 35 9.71 -9.22 -1.23
CA GLU A 35 9.36 -9.35 0.17
C GLU A 35 10.21 -10.42 0.85
N LYS A 36 10.55 -10.18 2.11
CA LYS A 36 11.22 -11.19 2.94
C LYS A 36 10.17 -12.13 3.52
N TYR A 37 10.29 -13.43 3.21
CA TYR A 37 9.37 -14.43 3.71
C TYR A 37 9.58 -14.66 5.21
N SER A 38 8.53 -14.57 5.99
CA SER A 38 8.56 -14.82 7.44
C SER A 38 7.59 -15.91 7.88
N SER A 39 6.47 -16.06 7.20
CA SER A 39 5.43 -17.05 7.53
C SER A 39 4.53 -17.32 6.33
N THR A 40 3.71 -18.36 6.44
CA THR A 40 2.66 -18.67 5.46
C THR A 40 1.75 -17.44 5.24
N PHE A 41 1.49 -17.11 4.00
CA PHE A 41 0.58 -16.04 3.60
C PHE A 41 -0.51 -16.56 2.66
N THR A 42 -1.52 -15.76 2.43
CA THR A 42 -2.68 -16.12 1.61
C THR A 42 -2.74 -15.32 0.33
N LEU A 43 -3.25 -15.94 -0.73
CA LEU A 43 -3.49 -15.31 -2.02
C LEU A 43 -4.96 -15.49 -2.42
N SER A 44 -5.60 -14.40 -2.78
CA SER A 44 -7.01 -14.35 -3.17
C SER A 44 -7.25 -14.26 -4.69
N GLY A 45 -6.21 -14.46 -5.51
CA GLY A 45 -6.32 -14.33 -6.96
C GLY A 45 -5.29 -15.16 -7.72
N SER A 46 -5.41 -15.19 -9.07
CA SER A 46 -4.39 -15.79 -9.91
C SER A 46 -3.14 -14.93 -9.94
N CYS A 47 -2.01 -15.50 -9.60
CA CYS A 47 -0.71 -14.82 -9.63
C CYS A 47 0.44 -15.80 -9.87
N THR A 48 1.62 -15.27 -10.12
CA THR A 48 2.85 -16.08 -10.18
C THR A 48 3.75 -15.66 -9.02
N VAL A 49 3.90 -16.58 -8.07
CA VAL A 49 4.85 -16.44 -6.98
C VAL A 49 6.23 -16.90 -7.47
N LYS A 50 7.23 -16.04 -7.30
CA LYS A 50 8.64 -16.42 -7.47
C LYS A 50 9.38 -16.22 -6.16
N ALA A 51 10.33 -17.09 -5.86
CA ALA A 51 11.12 -17.04 -4.65
C ALA A 51 12.58 -17.40 -4.88
N VAL A 52 13.48 -16.79 -4.12
CA VAL A 52 14.91 -17.10 -4.06
C VAL A 52 15.35 -17.19 -2.60
N ALA A 53 16.19 -18.17 -2.27
CA ALA A 53 16.81 -18.27 -0.97
C ALA A 53 18.25 -17.74 -1.06
N VAL A 54 18.60 -16.82 -0.16
CA VAL A 54 19.89 -16.13 -0.08
C VAL A 54 20.57 -16.47 1.24
N CYS A 55 21.84 -16.80 1.19
CA CYS A 55 22.64 -17.09 2.37
C CYS A 55 24.07 -16.57 2.22
N ASP A 56 24.62 -15.89 3.22
CA ASP A 56 25.95 -15.28 3.16
C ASP A 56 27.08 -16.31 2.92
N THR A 57 26.85 -17.59 3.19
CA THR A 57 27.86 -18.64 3.10
C THR A 57 27.69 -19.57 1.91
N TYR A 58 26.62 -19.40 1.12
CA TYR A 58 26.30 -20.22 -0.06
C TYR A 58 25.86 -19.34 -1.22
N TRP A 59 25.94 -19.87 -2.43
CA TRP A 59 25.35 -19.22 -3.60
C TRP A 59 23.82 -19.12 -3.44
N ASP A 60 23.25 -18.06 -3.97
CA ASP A 60 21.81 -17.89 -4.03
C ASP A 60 21.17 -19.10 -4.75
N SER A 61 20.00 -19.52 -4.30
CA SER A 61 19.29 -20.59 -4.98
C SER A 61 18.85 -20.16 -6.38
N ASN A 62 18.55 -21.15 -7.25
CA ASN A 62 17.75 -20.86 -8.41
C ASN A 62 16.40 -20.27 -8.01
N VAL A 63 15.84 -19.40 -8.86
CA VAL A 63 14.52 -18.84 -8.63
C VAL A 63 13.46 -19.93 -8.82
N ALA A 64 12.75 -20.26 -7.74
CA ALA A 64 11.57 -21.10 -7.82
C ALA A 64 10.38 -20.27 -8.32
N SER A 65 9.52 -20.87 -9.13
CA SER A 65 8.33 -20.21 -9.66
C SER A 65 7.11 -21.12 -9.53
N LYS A 66 6.00 -20.57 -9.07
CA LYS A 66 4.73 -21.27 -8.94
C LYS A 66 3.58 -20.36 -9.38
N SER A 67 2.85 -20.77 -10.40
CA SER A 67 1.58 -20.12 -10.75
C SER A 67 0.49 -20.66 -9.83
N VAL A 68 -0.23 -19.73 -9.23
CA VAL A 68 -1.43 -19.96 -8.44
C VAL A 68 -2.62 -19.51 -9.30
N THR A 69 -3.51 -20.42 -9.62
CA THR A 69 -4.75 -20.14 -10.35
C THR A 69 -5.90 -20.07 -9.34
N ALA A 70 -6.70 -19.02 -9.44
CA ALA A 70 -8.00 -19.05 -8.79
C ALA A 70 -8.82 -20.17 -9.46
N THR A 71 -9.21 -21.18 -8.69
CA THR A 71 -10.17 -22.18 -9.19
C THR A 71 -11.54 -21.53 -9.24
N THR A 72 -11.97 -21.17 -10.44
CA THR A 72 -13.37 -20.84 -10.70
C THR A 72 -14.12 -22.16 -10.80
N ASP A 73 -14.80 -22.53 -9.73
CA ASP A 73 -15.84 -23.55 -9.82
C ASP A 73 -17.02 -22.91 -10.55
N THR A 74 -17.26 -23.37 -11.78
CA THR A 74 -18.37 -22.91 -12.62
C THR A 74 -19.64 -23.64 -12.19
N SER A 75 -20.27 -23.19 -11.14
CA SER A 75 -21.70 -23.41 -10.93
C SER A 75 -22.31 -22.31 -10.09
N ASP A 76 -22.97 -21.45 -10.79
CA ASP A 76 -24.19 -20.70 -10.42
C ASP A 76 -24.13 -19.70 -9.28
N THR A 77 -24.31 -18.47 -9.72
CA THR A 77 -25.08 -17.36 -9.13
C THR A 77 -24.58 -16.73 -7.83
N THR A 78 -24.34 -15.48 -8.02
CA THR A 78 -24.04 -14.34 -7.15
C THR A 78 -22.54 -14.10 -6.99
N ASP A 79 -22.02 -13.41 -8.01
CA ASP A 79 -20.82 -12.59 -7.91
C ASP A 79 -21.05 -11.54 -6.80
N THR A 80 -20.58 -11.87 -5.61
CA THR A 80 -20.25 -10.88 -4.61
C THR A 80 -18.73 -10.92 -4.46
N THR A 81 -18.03 -10.62 -5.54
CA THR A 81 -16.74 -9.97 -5.42
C THR A 81 -17.07 -8.60 -4.84
N THR A 82 -17.13 -8.50 -3.54
CA THR A 82 -17.05 -7.22 -2.85
C THR A 82 -15.65 -6.73 -3.18
N GLN A 83 -15.49 -6.10 -4.34
CA GLN A 83 -14.38 -5.18 -4.54
C GLN A 83 -14.58 -4.16 -3.45
N HIS A 84 -13.82 -4.30 -2.37
CA HIS A 84 -13.83 -3.31 -1.29
C HIS A 84 -13.50 -1.98 -1.92
N LYS A 85 -14.52 -1.14 -2.09
CA LYS A 85 -14.37 0.15 -2.78
C LYS A 85 -13.32 1.05 -2.14
N ALA A 86 -13.02 0.77 -0.88
CA ALA A 86 -11.93 1.40 -0.15
C ALA A 86 -10.52 0.91 -0.53
N ALA A 87 -10.37 -0.27 -1.15
CA ALA A 87 -9.05 -0.82 -1.47
C ALA A 87 -8.22 0.07 -2.42
N PRO A 88 -8.77 0.72 -3.45
CA PRO A 88 -8.00 1.65 -4.28
C PRO A 88 -7.53 2.87 -3.49
N PHE A 89 -8.29 3.38 -2.52
CA PHE A 89 -7.85 4.47 -1.64
C PHE A 89 -6.62 4.07 -0.81
N VAL A 90 -6.63 2.89 -0.23
CA VAL A 90 -5.47 2.37 0.51
C VAL A 90 -4.26 2.24 -0.40
N LYS A 91 -4.43 1.67 -1.59
CA LYS A 91 -3.35 1.54 -2.59
C LYS A 91 -2.79 2.89 -3.02
N LEU A 92 -3.63 3.91 -3.16
CA LEU A 92 -3.23 5.28 -3.48
C LEU A 92 -2.33 5.86 -2.37
N LEU A 93 -2.67 5.64 -1.10
CA LEU A 93 -1.84 6.08 0.03
C LEU A 93 -0.47 5.38 0.03
N TYR A 94 -0.43 4.06 -0.20
CA TYR A 94 0.84 3.34 -0.32
C TYR A 94 1.69 3.87 -1.47
N GLN A 95 1.08 4.12 -2.63
CA GLN A 95 1.76 4.59 -3.83
C GLN A 95 2.31 6.00 -3.67
N TYR A 96 1.48 6.93 -3.18
CA TYR A 96 1.80 8.36 -3.19
C TYR A 96 2.30 8.91 -1.85
N VAL A 97 2.16 8.18 -0.75
CA VAL A 97 2.75 8.58 0.53
C VAL A 97 4.03 7.80 0.79
N LEU A 98 4.00 6.49 0.56
CA LEU A 98 5.12 5.61 0.91
C LEU A 98 5.99 5.21 -0.29
N ASP A 99 5.66 5.67 -1.52
CA ASP A 99 6.36 5.37 -2.79
C ASP A 99 6.58 3.87 -3.03
N ARG A 100 5.61 3.06 -2.65
CA ARG A 100 5.64 1.61 -2.85
C ARG A 100 4.25 1.04 -3.07
N SER A 101 4.20 -0.17 -3.59
CA SER A 101 2.95 -0.91 -3.63
C SER A 101 2.61 -1.49 -2.26
N ALA A 102 1.31 -1.55 -1.95
CA ALA A 102 0.82 -2.29 -0.81
C ALA A 102 0.84 -3.79 -1.08
N THR A 103 1.16 -4.58 -0.10
CA THR A 103 0.85 -6.01 -0.09
C THR A 103 -0.66 -6.22 0.08
N GLN A 104 -1.18 -7.38 -0.30
CA GLN A 104 -2.60 -7.66 -0.10
C GLN A 104 -2.99 -7.62 1.39
N SER A 105 -2.14 -8.14 2.27
CA SER A 105 -2.39 -8.11 3.72
C SER A 105 -2.49 -6.70 4.28
N GLU A 106 -1.66 -5.77 3.79
CA GLU A 106 -1.72 -4.35 4.16
C GLU A 106 -3.01 -3.70 3.66
N VAL A 107 -3.40 -4.02 2.42
CA VAL A 107 -4.70 -3.54 1.88
C VAL A 107 -5.84 -4.06 2.74
N ASP A 108 -5.88 -5.36 3.01
CA ASP A 108 -6.95 -6.00 3.79
C ASP A 108 -7.01 -5.43 5.22
N TYR A 109 -5.87 -5.17 5.83
CA TYR A 109 -5.79 -4.53 7.16
C TYR A 109 -6.45 -3.15 7.17
N TRP A 110 -6.08 -2.27 6.24
CA TRP A 110 -6.59 -0.92 6.21
C TRP A 110 -8.05 -0.84 5.74
N VAL A 111 -8.43 -1.70 4.78
CA VAL A 111 -9.83 -1.85 4.36
C VAL A 111 -10.68 -2.29 5.54
N GLY A 112 -10.23 -3.31 6.28
CA GLY A 112 -10.93 -3.75 7.50
C GLY A 112 -11.07 -2.65 8.54
N ARG A 113 -10.07 -1.76 8.69
CA ARG A 113 -10.17 -0.57 9.55
C ARG A 113 -11.27 0.39 9.09
N LEU A 114 -11.31 0.70 7.80
CA LEU A 114 -12.32 1.57 7.19
C LEU A 114 -13.74 0.98 7.34
N GLU A 115 -13.91 -0.30 7.11
CA GLU A 115 -15.19 -1.01 7.28
C GLU A 115 -15.65 -1.09 8.74
N ASN A 116 -14.70 -1.09 9.68
CA ASN A 116 -14.98 -1.07 11.11
C ASN A 116 -15.06 0.35 11.71
N GLY A 117 -15.24 1.38 10.86
CA GLY A 117 -15.59 2.73 11.26
C GLY A 117 -14.42 3.71 11.32
N SER A 118 -13.19 3.32 10.95
CA SER A 118 -12.11 4.30 10.73
C SER A 118 -12.45 5.17 9.53
N THR A 119 -12.04 6.42 9.58
CA THR A 119 -12.31 7.41 8.53
C THR A 119 -11.14 7.54 7.56
N GLY A 120 -11.39 8.11 6.39
CA GLY A 120 -10.34 8.40 5.41
C GLY A 120 -9.26 9.34 5.97
N ALA A 121 -9.66 10.33 6.77
CA ALA A 121 -8.74 11.25 7.44
C ALA A 121 -7.84 10.53 8.47
N GLU A 122 -8.40 9.64 9.30
CA GLU A 122 -7.62 8.87 10.28
C GLU A 122 -6.63 7.93 9.60
N VAL A 123 -7.05 7.26 8.53
CA VAL A 123 -6.16 6.38 7.77
C VAL A 123 -5.06 7.20 7.09
N ALA A 124 -5.39 8.28 6.39
CA ALA A 124 -4.41 9.17 5.78
C ALA A 124 -3.42 9.75 6.79
N TYR A 125 -3.91 10.14 7.98
CA TYR A 125 -3.04 10.59 9.09
C TYR A 125 -2.03 9.52 9.48
N GLY A 126 -2.49 8.27 9.61
CA GLY A 126 -1.62 7.13 9.93
C GLY A 126 -0.50 6.92 8.92
N PHE A 127 -0.71 7.23 7.64
CA PHE A 127 0.32 7.17 6.60
C PHE A 127 1.27 8.36 6.63
N ILE A 128 0.74 9.59 6.59
CA ILE A 128 1.50 10.85 6.48
C ILE A 128 2.38 11.08 7.72
N PHE A 129 1.92 10.64 8.90
CA PHE A 129 2.68 10.77 10.15
C PHE A 129 3.30 9.45 10.62
N SER A 130 3.36 8.44 9.74
CA SER A 130 4.08 7.19 10.02
C SER A 130 5.59 7.40 10.11
N GLN A 131 6.26 6.51 10.86
CA GLN A 131 7.72 6.49 10.89
C GLN A 131 8.32 6.23 9.50
N GLU A 132 7.65 5.42 8.67
CA GLU A 132 8.08 5.12 7.30
C GLU A 132 8.12 6.38 6.44
N PHE A 133 7.07 7.22 6.49
CA PHE A 133 7.06 8.50 5.77
C PHE A 133 8.09 9.49 6.33
N GLN A 134 8.20 9.60 7.66
CA GLN A 134 9.16 10.51 8.30
C GLN A 134 10.62 10.16 7.96
N ASN A 135 10.95 8.88 7.87
CA ASN A 135 12.29 8.43 7.52
C ASN A 135 12.73 8.82 6.09
N LYS A 136 11.78 9.19 5.23
CA LYS A 136 12.09 9.67 3.88
C LYS A 136 12.66 11.10 3.86
N ASN A 137 12.50 11.85 4.95
CA ASN A 137 13.02 13.21 5.14
C ASN A 137 12.68 14.19 4.00
N TYR A 138 11.46 14.09 3.47
CA TYR A 138 11.00 15.00 2.43
C TYR A 138 11.04 16.46 2.89
N ASN A 139 11.50 17.36 1.99
CA ASN A 139 11.36 18.79 2.18
C ASN A 139 9.88 19.23 2.10
N ASP A 140 9.58 20.50 2.38
CA ASP A 140 8.20 20.96 2.43
C ASP A 140 7.52 20.98 1.04
N ALA A 141 8.28 21.19 -0.03
CA ALA A 141 7.74 21.14 -1.38
C ALA A 141 7.33 19.72 -1.78
N ASP A 142 8.14 18.71 -1.42
CA ASP A 142 7.82 17.31 -1.66
C ASP A 142 6.68 16.87 -0.74
N TYR A 143 6.68 17.27 0.54
CA TYR A 143 5.58 17.01 1.46
C TYR A 143 4.23 17.51 0.90
N VAL A 144 4.17 18.73 0.41
CA VAL A 144 2.96 19.31 -0.20
C VAL A 144 2.55 18.51 -1.43
N GLU A 145 3.49 18.11 -2.30
CA GLU A 145 3.17 17.28 -3.48
C GLU A 145 2.54 15.94 -3.09
N HIS A 146 3.09 15.26 -2.07
CA HIS A 146 2.52 14.02 -1.55
C HIS A 146 1.09 14.21 -1.04
N LEU A 147 0.77 15.36 -0.42
CA LEU A 147 -0.61 15.66 -0.02
C LEU A 147 -1.55 15.82 -1.22
N TYR A 148 -1.13 16.54 -2.26
CA TYR A 148 -1.93 16.69 -3.48
C TYR A 148 -2.21 15.34 -4.15
N LEU A 149 -1.17 14.54 -4.35
CA LEU A 149 -1.29 13.24 -5.01
C LEU A 149 -2.15 12.26 -4.22
N SER A 150 -1.99 12.23 -2.89
CA SER A 150 -2.64 11.23 -2.04
C SER A 150 -4.02 11.63 -1.53
N LEU A 151 -4.28 12.93 -1.32
CA LEU A 151 -5.52 13.41 -0.73
C LEU A 151 -6.45 14.13 -1.71
N MET A 152 -5.93 14.57 -2.86
CA MET A 152 -6.71 15.21 -3.92
C MET A 152 -6.70 14.39 -5.22
N GLY A 153 -5.88 13.33 -5.31
CA GLY A 153 -5.79 12.45 -6.48
C GLY A 153 -5.23 13.12 -7.73
N ARG A 154 -4.51 14.23 -7.59
CA ARG A 154 -3.91 15.00 -8.68
C ARG A 154 -2.58 15.61 -8.29
N ALA A 155 -1.76 15.96 -9.28
CA ALA A 155 -0.57 16.77 -9.05
C ALA A 155 -0.94 18.19 -8.55
N SER A 156 -0.02 18.82 -7.81
CA SER A 156 -0.19 20.20 -7.39
C SER A 156 -0.14 21.14 -8.59
N ASP A 157 -0.89 22.22 -8.53
CA ASP A 157 -0.67 23.39 -9.40
C ASP A 157 0.44 24.29 -8.79
N THR A 158 1.07 25.09 -9.65
CA THR A 158 2.22 25.92 -9.28
C THR A 158 1.90 26.88 -8.12
N ASP A 159 0.78 27.57 -8.20
CA ASP A 159 0.41 28.60 -7.22
C ASP A 159 -0.04 27.98 -5.90
N GLY A 160 -0.83 26.92 -5.96
CA GLY A 160 -1.27 26.17 -4.79
C GLY A 160 -0.11 25.57 -4.01
N LYS A 161 0.84 24.92 -4.73
CA LYS A 161 2.05 24.38 -4.11
C LYS A 161 2.90 25.48 -3.45
N ALA A 162 3.17 26.56 -4.18
CA ALA A 162 3.96 27.67 -3.66
C ALA A 162 3.30 28.31 -2.43
N GLY A 163 1.98 28.45 -2.41
CA GLY A 163 1.23 28.96 -1.27
C GLY A 163 1.38 28.10 -0.02
N TRP A 164 1.26 26.78 -0.15
CA TRP A 164 1.41 25.86 0.99
C TRP A 164 2.85 25.76 1.48
N VAL A 165 3.84 25.74 0.58
CA VAL A 165 5.26 25.78 0.95
C VAL A 165 5.56 27.04 1.75
N LYS A 166 5.11 28.20 1.26
CA LYS A 166 5.27 29.47 2.00
C LYS A 166 4.59 29.45 3.37
N THR A 167 3.46 28.78 3.50
CA THR A 167 2.76 28.62 4.78
C THR A 167 3.63 27.83 5.78
N LEU A 168 4.26 26.76 5.34
CA LEU A 168 5.21 25.96 6.13
C LEU A 168 6.47 26.77 6.49
N GLU A 169 7.07 27.48 5.55
CA GLU A 169 8.24 28.36 5.75
C GLU A 169 7.94 29.49 6.77
N ASN A 170 6.69 29.95 6.85
CA ASN A 170 6.23 30.91 7.83
C ASN A 170 5.94 30.31 9.23
N GLY A 171 6.28 29.05 9.45
CA GLY A 171 6.22 28.38 10.74
C GLY A 171 4.93 27.60 11.01
N ALA A 172 4.05 27.42 10.04
CA ALA A 172 2.92 26.50 10.19
C ALA A 172 3.42 25.07 10.31
N SER A 173 2.76 24.23 11.11
CA SER A 173 3.11 22.82 11.22
C SER A 173 2.61 22.03 10.01
N ARG A 174 3.28 20.93 9.67
CA ARG A 174 2.81 19.95 8.66
C ARG A 174 1.42 19.41 9.01
N LEU A 175 1.12 19.22 10.29
CA LEU A 175 -0.20 18.82 10.74
C LEU A 175 -1.27 19.88 10.43
N TYR A 176 -0.95 21.17 10.59
CA TYR A 176 -1.87 22.23 10.21
C TYR A 176 -2.19 22.17 8.72
N VAL A 177 -1.17 22.05 7.86
CA VAL A 177 -1.36 21.94 6.40
C VAL A 177 -2.15 20.68 6.07
N PHE A 178 -1.80 19.53 6.63
CA PHE A 178 -2.55 18.28 6.45
C PHE A 178 -4.04 18.44 6.75
N ARG A 179 -4.38 19.10 7.87
CA ARG A 179 -5.78 19.37 8.24
C ARG A 179 -6.51 20.22 7.21
N GLN A 180 -5.84 21.16 6.56
CA GLN A 180 -6.47 21.93 5.49
C GLN A 180 -6.82 21.03 4.29
N PHE A 181 -5.95 20.09 3.94
CA PHE A 181 -6.18 19.12 2.86
C PHE A 181 -7.35 18.19 3.17
N ILE A 182 -7.39 17.58 4.34
CA ILE A 182 -8.51 16.67 4.69
C ILE A 182 -9.84 17.42 4.88
N ASN A 183 -9.82 18.71 5.15
CA ASN A 183 -11.02 19.54 5.24
C ASN A 183 -11.48 20.10 3.88
N SER A 184 -10.71 19.86 2.79
CA SER A 184 -11.06 20.32 1.47
C SER A 184 -12.27 19.57 0.89
N GLU A 185 -12.92 20.20 -0.09
CA GLU A 185 -13.98 19.58 -0.87
C GLU A 185 -13.43 18.46 -1.77
N GLU A 186 -12.21 18.61 -2.27
CA GLU A 186 -11.54 17.58 -3.09
C GLU A 186 -11.31 16.29 -2.30
N PHE A 187 -10.88 16.37 -1.04
CA PHE A 187 -10.75 15.18 -0.19
C PHE A 187 -12.12 14.54 0.11
N GLN A 188 -13.17 15.35 0.32
CA GLN A 188 -14.53 14.82 0.45
C GLN A 188 -14.96 14.06 -0.80
N GLN A 189 -14.68 14.60 -2.00
CA GLN A 189 -15.01 13.95 -3.27
C GLN A 189 -14.21 12.65 -3.45
N LEU A 190 -12.93 12.66 -3.06
CA LEU A 190 -12.09 11.46 -3.08
C LEU A 190 -12.68 10.37 -2.17
N CYS A 191 -13.06 10.71 -0.94
CA CYS A 191 -13.70 9.80 -0.01
C CYS A 191 -15.03 9.25 -0.54
N ASN A 192 -15.85 10.10 -1.16
CA ASN A 192 -17.10 9.68 -1.78
C ASN A 192 -16.88 8.69 -2.94
N THR A 193 -15.82 8.91 -3.74
CA THR A 193 -15.45 8.01 -4.85
C THR A 193 -15.15 6.60 -4.37
N TYR A 194 -14.54 6.48 -3.20
CA TYR A 194 -14.17 5.20 -2.61
C TYR A 194 -15.18 4.70 -1.55
N GLU A 195 -16.32 5.38 -1.39
CA GLU A 195 -17.39 5.07 -0.43
C GLU A 195 -16.89 4.93 1.01
N ILE A 196 -15.97 5.80 1.42
CA ILE A 196 -15.44 5.87 2.78
C ILE A 196 -15.89 7.15 3.48
N GLN A 197 -16.02 7.09 4.81
CA GLN A 197 -16.30 8.28 5.61
C GLN A 197 -15.07 9.20 5.62
N LYS A 198 -15.26 10.49 5.36
CA LYS A 198 -14.16 11.48 5.35
C LYS A 198 -13.51 11.60 6.74
N GLY A 199 -14.30 11.89 7.75
CA GLY A 199 -13.81 12.16 9.11
C GLY A 199 -12.97 13.44 9.25
N ASP A 200 -12.31 13.56 10.39
CA ASP A 200 -11.32 14.58 10.74
C ASP A 200 -10.25 14.00 11.69
N VAL A 201 -9.22 14.78 12.05
CA VAL A 201 -8.16 14.44 13.03
C VAL A 201 -7.62 15.68 13.73
#